data_a761be99554a884902e8c7f7a61d0fd0
#
_entry.id   a761be99554a884902e8c7f7a61d0fd0
#
_cell.length_a   1.000
_cell.length_b   1.000
_cell.length_c   1.000
_cell.angle_alpha   90.00
_cell.angle_beta   90.00
_cell.angle_gamma   90.00
#
_symmetry.space_group_name_H-M   'P 1'
#
loop_
_entity.id
_entity.type
_entity.pdbx_description
1 polymer ?
#
loop_
_entity_poly.entity_id
_entity_poly.type
_entity_poly.pdbx_seq_one_letter_code
_entity_poly.pdbx_strand_id
1 'polypeptide(L)'
;MNGVRWIAGLGLALFLCSLAGWAVTEHWDWLRLPLSGSDEHRIDMRAAWHGRVMVVSWSVMLPLGVLAARYFKVMPGQGWPAVLDNKRWWRMHLWLQVGGSLAGVLGVLLVLGMATRQTTLAQWHALCGWLVMLCACVQLVSGFLRGSKGGPTCEQWQGDHYQMTSHRVRFERLHKSIGWLALLLALAATLIGITMVDAPRWMALSIAAWWAALFMVGLLLQRAGRCIDTYQAIWGPAPTHPGNRRRPIGWGIRRLSGD
;
A
#
# COMPACT_ATOMS: atom_id res chain seq x y z
N MET A 1 14.45 13.49 29.98
CA MET A 1 13.74 12.17 29.88
C MET A 1 13.65 11.58 28.46
N ASN A 2 13.70 12.37 27.39
CA ASN A 2 13.60 11.84 26.03
C ASN A 2 14.86 11.12 25.53
N GLY A 3 16.08 11.57 25.91
CA GLY A 3 17.33 10.94 25.48
C GLY A 3 17.51 9.48 25.92
N VAL A 4 17.17 9.17 27.17
CA VAL A 4 17.27 7.79 27.71
C VAL A 4 16.34 6.82 26.97
N ARG A 5 15.14 7.27 26.58
CA ARG A 5 14.19 6.46 25.80
C ARG A 5 14.70 6.15 24.38
N TRP A 6 15.38 7.11 23.74
CA TRP A 6 15.98 6.89 22.42
C TRP A 6 17.17 5.93 22.49
N ILE A 7 18.02 6.04 23.50
CA ILE A 7 19.17 5.14 23.70
C ILE A 7 18.66 3.71 23.99
N ALA A 8 17.65 3.56 24.86
CA ALA A 8 17.04 2.26 25.14
C ALA A 8 16.37 1.65 23.89
N GLY A 9 15.67 2.47 23.08
CA GLY A 9 15.07 2.03 21.83
C GLY A 9 16.11 1.58 20.79
N LEU A 10 17.21 2.33 20.66
CA LEU A 10 18.32 1.97 19.77
C LEU A 10 19.02 0.69 20.24
N GLY A 11 19.28 0.55 21.55
CA GLY A 11 19.86 -0.65 22.13
C GLY A 11 19.00 -1.90 21.89
N LEU A 12 17.69 -1.78 22.07
CA LEU A 12 16.76 -2.87 21.78
C LEU A 12 16.74 -3.21 20.29
N ALA A 13 16.73 -2.21 19.40
CA ALA A 13 16.77 -2.45 17.97
C ALA A 13 18.05 -3.17 17.54
N LEU A 14 19.21 -2.74 18.03
CA LEU A 14 20.50 -3.39 17.76
C LEU A 14 20.54 -4.83 18.30
N PHE A 15 20.02 -5.06 19.50
CA PHE A 15 19.92 -6.40 20.08
C PHE A 15 19.03 -7.32 19.23
N LEU A 16 17.86 -6.83 18.80
CA LEU A 16 16.95 -7.60 17.94
C LEU A 16 17.56 -7.88 16.56
N CYS A 17 18.29 -6.90 15.98
CA CYS A 17 19.03 -7.12 14.73
C CYS A 17 20.14 -8.15 14.88
N SER A 18 20.86 -8.15 16.02
CA SER A 18 21.92 -9.12 16.32
C SER A 18 21.35 -10.53 16.48
N LEU A 19 20.23 -10.67 17.22
CA LEU A 19 19.54 -11.95 17.37
C LEU A 19 19.02 -12.47 16.02
N ALA A 20 18.43 -11.60 15.21
CA ALA A 20 17.97 -11.98 13.88
C ALA A 20 19.14 -12.39 12.98
N GLY A 21 20.26 -11.66 13.02
CA GLY A 21 21.48 -12.00 12.29
C GLY A 21 22.04 -13.37 12.71
N TRP A 22 22.13 -13.63 14.01
CA TRP A 22 22.57 -14.93 14.52
C TRP A 22 21.63 -16.06 14.09
N ALA A 23 20.31 -15.87 14.25
CA ALA A 23 19.33 -16.87 13.83
C ALA A 23 19.38 -17.17 12.31
N VAL A 24 19.63 -16.15 11.50
CA VAL A 24 19.80 -16.31 10.05
C VAL A 24 21.07 -17.11 9.74
N THR A 25 22.21 -16.82 10.40
CA THR A 25 23.47 -17.55 10.15
C THR A 25 23.38 -19.00 10.59
N GLU A 26 22.76 -19.28 11.75
CA GLU A 26 22.60 -20.64 12.27
C GLU A 26 21.70 -21.52 11.39
N HIS A 27 20.68 -20.93 10.80
CA HIS A 27 19.70 -21.65 9.97
C HIS A 27 19.84 -21.35 8.47
N TRP A 28 20.98 -20.82 8.03
CA TRP A 28 21.15 -20.37 6.65
C TRP A 28 20.91 -21.46 5.63
N ASP A 29 21.39 -22.66 5.84
CA ASP A 29 21.19 -23.77 4.93
C ASP A 29 19.71 -24.14 4.81
N TRP A 30 18.99 -24.20 5.92
CA TRP A 30 17.54 -24.42 5.93
C TRP A 30 16.77 -23.31 5.23
N LEU A 31 17.17 -22.06 5.42
CA LEU A 31 16.53 -20.89 4.78
C LEU A 31 16.70 -20.86 3.26
N ARG A 32 17.79 -21.39 2.76
CA ARG A 32 18.07 -21.43 1.32
C ARG A 32 17.33 -22.56 0.60
N LEU A 33 16.90 -23.58 1.30
CA LEU A 33 16.11 -24.67 0.70
C LEU A 33 14.81 -24.12 0.10
N PRO A 34 14.36 -24.69 -1.01
CA PRO A 34 13.02 -24.46 -1.54
C PRO A 34 11.94 -24.76 -0.53
N LEU A 35 10.73 -24.22 -0.71
CA LEU A 35 9.58 -24.48 0.17
C LEU A 35 9.27 -25.97 0.26
N SER A 36 9.36 -26.72 -0.84
CA SER A 36 9.19 -28.18 -0.90
C SER A 36 10.28 -28.96 -0.18
N GLY A 37 11.46 -28.38 0.01
CA GLY A 37 12.66 -29.05 0.52
C GLY A 37 13.40 -29.88 -0.52
N SER A 38 13.07 -29.77 -1.81
CA SER A 38 13.75 -30.47 -2.91
C SER A 38 15.14 -29.92 -3.17
N ASP A 39 16.13 -30.77 -3.40
CA ASP A 39 17.49 -30.36 -3.74
C ASP A 39 17.61 -29.89 -5.21
N GLU A 40 16.71 -30.34 -6.08
CA GLU A 40 16.66 -29.93 -7.48
C GLU A 40 15.70 -28.74 -7.65
N HIS A 41 16.28 -27.53 -7.68
CA HIS A 41 15.50 -26.31 -7.84
C HIS A 41 16.08 -25.45 -8.97
N ARG A 42 15.31 -25.28 -10.04
CA ARG A 42 15.66 -24.39 -11.16
C ARG A 42 14.53 -23.40 -11.40
N ILE A 43 14.80 -22.11 -11.14
CA ILE A 43 13.88 -21.02 -11.50
C ILE A 43 14.36 -20.40 -12.81
N ASP A 44 13.44 -20.26 -13.77
CA ASP A 44 13.70 -19.46 -14.97
C ASP A 44 14.03 -18.01 -14.58
N MET A 45 15.06 -17.45 -15.21
CA MET A 45 15.54 -16.10 -14.85
C MET A 45 14.48 -15.02 -15.11
N ARG A 46 13.66 -15.15 -16.14
CA ARG A 46 12.56 -14.20 -16.43
C ARG A 46 11.48 -14.28 -15.36
N ALA A 47 11.12 -15.50 -14.94
CA ALA A 47 10.18 -15.72 -13.83
C ALA A 47 10.75 -15.16 -12.52
N ALA A 48 12.04 -15.31 -12.26
CA ALA A 48 12.70 -14.77 -11.07
C ALA A 48 12.65 -13.22 -11.05
N TRP A 49 12.94 -12.57 -12.18
CA TRP A 49 12.86 -11.12 -12.28
C TRP A 49 11.41 -10.62 -12.21
N HIS A 50 10.46 -11.32 -12.86
CA HIS A 50 9.04 -11.05 -12.69
C HIS A 50 8.64 -11.01 -11.20
N GLY A 51 8.96 -12.06 -10.46
CA GLY A 51 8.63 -12.13 -9.03
C GLY A 51 9.24 -10.98 -8.23
N ARG A 52 10.51 -10.64 -8.43
CA ARG A 52 11.20 -9.53 -7.74
C ARG A 52 10.53 -8.18 -8.03
N VAL A 53 10.27 -7.89 -9.30
CA VAL A 53 9.63 -6.63 -9.72
C VAL A 53 8.20 -6.55 -9.19
N MET A 54 7.44 -7.67 -9.23
CA MET A 54 6.09 -7.72 -8.67
C MET A 54 6.07 -7.53 -7.16
N VAL A 55 7.02 -8.09 -6.42
CA VAL A 55 7.13 -7.86 -4.97
C VAL A 55 7.45 -6.39 -4.68
N VAL A 56 8.40 -5.77 -5.38
CA VAL A 56 8.69 -4.35 -5.22
C VAL A 56 7.46 -3.49 -5.52
N SER A 57 6.76 -3.79 -6.60
CA SER A 57 5.53 -3.07 -6.98
C SER A 57 4.43 -3.27 -5.95
N TRP A 58 3.94 -4.50 -5.80
CA TRP A 58 2.69 -4.82 -5.11
C TRP A 58 2.83 -5.09 -3.62
N SER A 59 4.00 -5.48 -3.16
CA SER A 59 4.23 -5.68 -1.72
C SER A 59 4.90 -4.47 -1.06
N VAL A 60 5.61 -3.60 -1.80
CA VAL A 60 6.31 -2.45 -1.20
C VAL A 60 5.67 -1.12 -1.63
N MET A 61 5.77 -0.75 -2.92
CA MET A 61 5.41 0.60 -3.36
C MET A 61 3.93 0.90 -3.18
N LEU A 62 3.05 0.04 -3.69
CA LEU A 62 1.61 0.29 -3.66
C LEU A 62 1.03 0.30 -2.23
N PRO A 63 1.37 -0.65 -1.33
CA PRO A 63 0.93 -0.58 0.05
C PRO A 63 1.45 0.64 0.82
N LEU A 64 2.70 1.04 0.63
CA LEU A 64 3.25 2.26 1.23
C LEU A 64 2.50 3.51 0.75
N GLY A 65 2.14 3.57 -0.54
CA GLY A 65 1.29 4.63 -1.07
C GLY A 65 -0.10 4.67 -0.45
N VAL A 66 -0.69 3.50 -0.16
CA VAL A 66 -1.97 3.41 0.57
C VAL A 66 -1.81 3.88 2.01
N LEU A 67 -0.75 3.48 2.72
CA LEU A 67 -0.46 3.97 4.08
C LEU A 67 -0.30 5.50 4.10
N ALA A 68 0.42 6.07 3.12
CA ALA A 68 0.57 7.52 2.99
C ALA A 68 -0.79 8.22 2.86
N ALA A 69 -1.63 7.76 1.94
CA ALA A 69 -2.95 8.35 1.72
C ALA A 69 -3.93 8.12 2.86
N ARG A 70 -3.75 7.07 3.65
CA ARG A 70 -4.66 6.77 4.75
C ARG A 70 -4.31 7.51 6.04
N TYR A 71 -3.02 7.56 6.41
CA TYR A 71 -2.61 7.96 7.76
C TYR A 71 -1.78 9.25 7.83
N PHE A 72 -1.28 9.77 6.69
CA PHE A 72 -0.39 10.93 6.67
C PHE A 72 -1.00 12.18 6.02
N LYS A 73 -2.33 12.27 5.94
CA LYS A 73 -3.03 13.46 5.42
C LYS A 73 -2.76 14.71 6.27
N VAL A 74 -2.64 14.52 7.57
CA VAL A 74 -2.09 15.48 8.51
C VAL A 74 -0.74 14.93 8.98
N MET A 75 0.34 15.61 8.64
CA MET A 75 1.70 15.15 8.97
C MET A 75 1.99 15.29 10.47
N PRO A 76 2.87 14.46 11.04
CA PRO A 76 3.39 14.70 12.38
C PRO A 76 4.01 16.10 12.49
N GLY A 77 3.69 16.82 13.55
CA GLY A 77 4.19 18.19 13.77
C GLY A 77 3.49 19.28 12.94
N GLN A 78 2.52 18.93 12.08
CA GLN A 78 1.72 19.93 11.38
C GLN A 78 0.75 20.60 12.37
N GLY A 79 0.76 21.93 12.42
CA GLY A 79 -0.17 22.75 13.21
C GLY A 79 -1.59 22.74 12.61
N TRP A 80 -2.18 21.56 12.45
CA TRP A 80 -3.56 21.42 11.98
C TRP A 80 -4.52 21.71 13.13
N PRO A 81 -5.66 22.44 12.95
CA PRO A 81 -6.23 22.88 11.66
C PRO A 81 -5.75 24.25 11.15
N ALA A 82 -4.84 24.93 11.80
CA ALA A 82 -4.34 26.23 11.34
C ALA A 82 -3.58 26.11 10.00
N VAL A 83 -2.86 24.99 9.80
CA VAL A 83 -2.20 24.67 8.53
C VAL A 83 -2.96 23.56 7.83
N LEU A 84 -3.61 23.87 6.71
CA LEU A 84 -4.44 22.98 5.92
C LEU A 84 -3.74 22.53 4.64
N ASP A 85 -4.36 21.57 3.94
CA ASP A 85 -4.03 21.14 2.57
C ASP A 85 -2.55 20.78 2.36
N ASN A 86 -1.97 20.05 3.30
CA ASN A 86 -0.61 19.53 3.12
C ASN A 86 -0.57 18.51 1.99
N LYS A 87 0.14 18.84 0.91
CA LYS A 87 0.21 18.01 -0.31
C LYS A 87 1.25 16.89 -0.25
N ARG A 88 2.04 16.76 0.83
CA ARG A 88 3.12 15.75 0.93
C ARG A 88 2.56 14.33 0.82
N TRP A 89 1.52 14.00 1.59
CA TRP A 89 0.88 12.69 1.54
C TRP A 89 0.34 12.34 0.14
N TRP A 90 -0.25 13.34 -0.54
CA TRP A 90 -0.82 13.16 -1.88
C TRP A 90 0.29 12.93 -2.92
N ARG A 91 1.40 13.68 -2.85
CA ARG A 91 2.55 13.46 -3.72
C ARG A 91 3.17 12.08 -3.49
N MET A 92 3.38 11.67 -2.23
CA MET A 92 3.89 10.34 -1.89
C MET A 92 2.96 9.25 -2.44
N HIS A 93 1.64 9.38 -2.22
CA HIS A 93 0.65 8.46 -2.77
C HIS A 93 0.77 8.39 -4.30
N LEU A 94 0.75 9.53 -4.99
CA LEU A 94 0.81 9.58 -6.45
C LEU A 94 2.08 8.92 -7.01
N TRP A 95 3.26 9.28 -6.49
CA TRP A 95 4.53 8.71 -6.95
C TRP A 95 4.62 7.21 -6.72
N LEU A 96 4.21 6.74 -5.54
CA LEU A 96 4.23 5.32 -5.21
C LEU A 96 3.20 4.52 -6.01
N GLN A 97 2.01 5.08 -6.28
CA GLN A 97 1.00 4.40 -7.10
C GLN A 97 1.40 4.35 -8.57
N VAL A 98 1.84 5.46 -9.15
CA VAL A 98 2.25 5.51 -10.57
C VAL A 98 3.51 4.67 -10.78
N GLY A 99 4.55 4.89 -9.97
CA GLY A 99 5.80 4.13 -10.06
C GLY A 99 5.60 2.64 -9.83
N GLY A 100 4.80 2.27 -8.81
CA GLY A 100 4.44 0.88 -8.54
C GLY A 100 3.67 0.24 -9.70
N SER A 101 2.70 0.95 -10.28
CA SER A 101 1.93 0.44 -11.42
C SER A 101 2.82 0.25 -12.66
N LEU A 102 3.73 1.18 -12.94
CA LEU A 102 4.71 1.03 -14.04
C LEU A 102 5.63 -0.16 -13.80
N ALA A 103 6.13 -0.35 -12.58
CA ALA A 103 6.90 -1.54 -12.22
C ALA A 103 6.07 -2.82 -12.40
N GLY A 104 4.78 -2.81 -12.03
CA GLY A 104 3.87 -3.94 -12.28
C GLY A 104 3.72 -4.27 -13.76
N VAL A 105 3.56 -3.26 -14.62
CA VAL A 105 3.53 -3.45 -16.09
C VAL A 105 4.85 -4.06 -16.57
N LEU A 106 6.00 -3.55 -16.12
CA LEU A 106 7.30 -4.12 -16.45
C LEU A 106 7.38 -5.59 -16.02
N GLY A 107 6.90 -5.92 -14.82
CA GLY A 107 6.84 -7.30 -14.33
C GLY A 107 6.02 -8.22 -15.26
N VAL A 108 4.87 -7.77 -15.76
CA VAL A 108 4.07 -8.53 -16.74
C VAL A 108 4.83 -8.72 -18.05
N LEU A 109 5.47 -7.66 -18.56
CA LEU A 109 6.24 -7.72 -19.81
C LEU A 109 7.40 -8.74 -19.74
N LEU A 110 8.01 -8.94 -18.59
CA LEU A 110 9.09 -9.93 -18.40
C LEU A 110 8.64 -11.36 -18.68
N VAL A 111 7.38 -11.70 -18.43
CA VAL A 111 6.85 -13.06 -18.62
C VAL A 111 5.92 -13.18 -19.82
N LEU A 112 5.67 -12.08 -20.52
CA LEU A 112 4.82 -12.09 -21.70
C LEU A 112 5.45 -12.99 -22.78
N GLY A 113 4.66 -13.92 -23.31
CA GLY A 113 5.12 -14.89 -24.31
C GLY A 113 5.92 -16.07 -23.75
N MET A 114 6.09 -16.19 -22.41
CA MET A 114 6.60 -17.44 -21.84
C MET A 114 5.55 -18.55 -21.93
N ALA A 115 6.00 -19.78 -22.23
CA ALA A 115 5.13 -20.94 -22.13
C ALA A 115 4.67 -21.12 -20.66
N THR A 116 3.37 -21.07 -20.44
CA THR A 116 2.80 -21.25 -19.10
C THR A 116 2.64 -22.75 -18.81
N ARG A 117 3.06 -23.17 -17.62
CA ARG A 117 2.73 -24.50 -17.13
C ARG A 117 1.19 -24.60 -16.98
N GLN A 118 0.60 -25.65 -17.54
CA GLN A 118 -0.84 -25.91 -17.45
C GLN A 118 -1.21 -26.53 -16.08
N THR A 119 -0.77 -25.89 -15.00
CA THR A 119 -1.14 -26.32 -13.63
C THR A 119 -2.24 -25.43 -13.06
N THR A 120 -3.03 -25.96 -12.17
CA THR A 120 -4.09 -25.21 -11.47
C THR A 120 -3.54 -23.96 -10.77
N LEU A 121 -2.36 -24.07 -10.13
CA LEU A 121 -1.72 -22.92 -9.49
C LEU A 121 -1.34 -21.82 -10.49
N ALA A 122 -0.81 -22.20 -11.66
CA ALA A 122 -0.46 -21.24 -12.71
C ALA A 122 -1.71 -20.52 -13.26
N GLN A 123 -2.81 -21.21 -13.40
CA GLN A 123 -4.10 -20.63 -13.82
C GLN A 123 -4.62 -19.62 -12.78
N TRP A 124 -4.62 -19.99 -11.48
CA TRP A 124 -5.01 -19.07 -10.41
C TRP A 124 -4.07 -17.88 -10.28
N HIS A 125 -2.75 -18.08 -10.41
CA HIS A 125 -1.79 -16.98 -10.42
C HIS A 125 -2.07 -16.00 -11.56
N ALA A 126 -2.27 -16.51 -12.76
CA ALA A 126 -2.57 -15.68 -13.93
C ALA A 126 -3.90 -14.93 -13.77
N LEU A 127 -4.96 -15.60 -13.29
CA LEU A 127 -6.24 -14.96 -13.03
C LEU A 127 -6.13 -13.82 -12.02
N CYS A 128 -5.54 -14.09 -10.86
CA CYS A 128 -5.32 -13.05 -9.84
C CYS A 128 -4.46 -11.91 -10.40
N GLY A 129 -3.39 -12.23 -11.13
CA GLY A 129 -2.49 -11.25 -11.75
C GLY A 129 -3.22 -10.33 -12.73
N TRP A 130 -4.04 -10.86 -13.63
CA TRP A 130 -4.81 -10.04 -14.57
C TRP A 130 -5.87 -9.19 -13.86
N LEU A 131 -6.54 -9.73 -12.84
CA LEU A 131 -7.49 -8.95 -12.03
C LEU A 131 -6.79 -7.81 -11.29
N VAL A 132 -5.61 -8.05 -10.77
CA VAL A 132 -4.77 -7.02 -10.13
C VAL A 132 -4.41 -5.93 -11.13
N MET A 133 -3.98 -6.29 -12.35
CA MET A 133 -3.65 -5.30 -13.38
C MET A 133 -4.87 -4.51 -13.83
N LEU A 134 -6.03 -5.14 -13.95
CA LEU A 134 -7.30 -4.47 -14.22
C LEU A 134 -7.65 -3.47 -13.12
N CYS A 135 -7.52 -3.86 -11.84
CA CYS A 135 -7.72 -2.98 -10.70
C CYS A 135 -6.75 -1.77 -10.77
N ALA A 136 -5.46 -1.98 -11.10
CA ALA A 136 -4.49 -0.90 -11.25
C ALA A 136 -4.90 0.08 -12.36
N CYS A 137 -5.32 -0.42 -13.50
CA CYS A 137 -5.81 0.41 -14.61
C CYS A 137 -7.01 1.26 -14.17
N VAL A 138 -8.02 0.64 -13.53
CA VAL A 138 -9.19 1.35 -13.00
C VAL A 138 -8.79 2.39 -11.95
N GLN A 139 -7.84 2.08 -11.08
CA GLN A 139 -7.33 3.01 -10.06
C GLN A 139 -6.65 4.24 -10.68
N LEU A 140 -5.79 4.04 -11.68
CA LEU A 140 -5.12 5.14 -12.37
C LEU A 140 -6.13 6.01 -13.13
N VAL A 141 -6.98 5.39 -13.95
CA VAL A 141 -8.00 6.11 -14.73
C VAL A 141 -8.96 6.88 -13.81
N SER A 142 -9.50 6.23 -12.78
CA SER A 142 -10.38 6.90 -11.82
C SER A 142 -9.69 8.05 -11.08
N GLY A 143 -8.39 7.90 -10.77
CA GLY A 143 -7.58 8.95 -10.15
C GLY A 143 -7.47 10.21 -11.00
N PHE A 144 -7.35 10.07 -12.32
CA PHE A 144 -7.40 11.21 -13.25
C PHE A 144 -8.81 11.81 -13.37
N LEU A 145 -9.84 10.97 -13.31
CA LEU A 145 -11.24 11.36 -13.41
C LEU A 145 -11.87 11.76 -12.05
N ARG A 146 -11.07 12.04 -11.03
CA ARG A 146 -11.54 12.31 -9.66
C ARG A 146 -12.38 13.59 -9.50
N GLY A 147 -12.52 14.39 -10.53
CA GLY A 147 -13.19 15.69 -10.51
C GLY A 147 -12.31 16.84 -10.01
N SER A 148 -12.85 18.04 -10.07
CA SER A 148 -12.19 19.27 -9.68
C SER A 148 -12.04 19.39 -8.15
N LYS A 149 -11.05 20.17 -7.71
CA LYS A 149 -10.83 20.39 -6.28
C LYS A 149 -11.84 21.40 -5.71
N GLY A 150 -11.87 22.61 -6.27
CA GLY A 150 -12.68 23.72 -5.80
C GLY A 150 -12.31 24.25 -4.43
N GLY A 151 -13.19 25.09 -3.88
CA GLY A 151 -13.08 25.63 -2.53
C GLY A 151 -12.14 26.83 -2.38
N PRO A 152 -12.01 27.36 -1.14
CA PRO A 152 -11.31 28.63 -0.88
C PRO A 152 -9.81 28.61 -1.18
N THR A 153 -9.22 27.46 -1.44
CA THR A 153 -7.80 27.32 -1.78
C THR A 153 -7.57 27.10 -3.29
N CYS A 154 -8.58 27.35 -4.12
CA CYS A 154 -8.56 27.16 -5.57
C CYS A 154 -9.26 28.34 -6.24
N GLU A 155 -8.82 28.74 -7.46
CA GLU A 155 -9.45 29.81 -8.23
C GLU A 155 -10.93 29.56 -8.50
N GLN A 156 -11.31 28.30 -8.71
CA GLN A 156 -12.69 27.87 -8.80
C GLN A 156 -13.24 27.55 -7.41
N TRP A 157 -14.04 28.44 -6.84
CA TRP A 157 -14.69 28.25 -5.55
C TRP A 157 -15.57 26.98 -5.50
N GLN A 158 -16.33 26.74 -6.57
CA GLN A 158 -17.15 25.54 -6.71
C GLN A 158 -16.37 24.43 -7.36
N GLY A 159 -16.34 23.25 -6.75
CA GLY A 159 -15.66 22.09 -7.30
C GLY A 159 -16.13 20.79 -6.67
N ASP A 160 -15.94 19.70 -7.39
CA ASP A 160 -16.46 18.37 -7.02
C ASP A 160 -16.07 17.94 -5.62
N HIS A 161 -14.81 18.17 -5.24
CA HIS A 161 -14.34 17.74 -3.92
C HIS A 161 -14.85 18.65 -2.81
N TYR A 162 -14.85 19.98 -3.01
CA TYR A 162 -15.35 20.89 -1.98
C TYR A 162 -16.85 20.71 -1.75
N GLN A 163 -17.63 20.60 -2.82
CA GLN A 163 -19.08 20.39 -2.74
C GLN A 163 -19.48 18.95 -2.42
N MET A 164 -18.55 18.01 -2.50
CA MET A 164 -18.83 16.58 -2.40
C MET A 164 -19.96 16.15 -3.33
N THR A 165 -19.79 16.45 -4.61
CA THR A 165 -20.77 16.10 -5.66
C THR A 165 -20.99 14.58 -5.71
N SER A 166 -22.08 14.15 -6.35
CA SER A 166 -22.36 12.71 -6.52
C SER A 166 -21.24 12.01 -7.32
N HIS A 167 -20.57 12.71 -8.25
CA HIS A 167 -19.41 12.24 -8.96
C HIS A 167 -18.25 11.97 -7.99
N ARG A 168 -17.91 12.94 -7.15
CA ARG A 168 -16.83 12.81 -6.15
C ARG A 168 -17.09 11.68 -5.14
N VAL A 169 -18.30 11.57 -4.65
CA VAL A 169 -18.71 10.51 -3.71
C VAL A 169 -18.56 9.13 -4.35
N ARG A 170 -19.00 8.95 -5.60
CA ARG A 170 -18.83 7.68 -6.34
C ARG A 170 -17.37 7.36 -6.56
N PHE A 171 -16.58 8.33 -7.02
CA PHE A 171 -15.13 8.17 -7.17
C PHE A 171 -14.49 7.68 -5.88
N GLU A 172 -14.70 8.36 -4.76
CA GLU A 172 -14.05 7.99 -3.49
C GLU A 172 -14.43 6.58 -3.02
N ARG A 173 -15.69 6.18 -3.18
CA ARG A 173 -16.14 4.83 -2.82
C ARG A 173 -15.46 3.78 -3.68
N LEU A 174 -15.52 3.93 -4.99
CA LEU A 174 -14.93 2.97 -5.94
C LEU A 174 -13.43 2.91 -5.78
N HIS A 175 -12.75 4.06 -5.75
CA HIS A 175 -11.29 4.11 -5.62
C HIS A 175 -10.81 3.42 -4.32
N LYS A 176 -11.43 3.71 -3.19
CA LYS A 176 -11.07 3.08 -1.92
C LYS A 176 -11.37 1.58 -1.89
N SER A 177 -12.53 1.14 -2.40
CA SER A 177 -12.91 -0.27 -2.42
C SER A 177 -12.05 -1.11 -3.38
N ILE A 178 -11.85 -0.62 -4.61
CA ILE A 178 -11.01 -1.32 -5.60
C ILE A 178 -9.54 -1.34 -5.15
N GLY A 179 -9.07 -0.28 -4.47
CA GLY A 179 -7.71 -0.27 -3.91
C GLY A 179 -7.48 -1.37 -2.89
N TRP A 180 -8.42 -1.63 -1.99
CA TRP A 180 -8.35 -2.74 -1.04
C TRP A 180 -8.44 -4.10 -1.74
N LEU A 181 -9.34 -4.24 -2.70
CA LEU A 181 -9.47 -5.47 -3.49
C LEU A 181 -8.15 -5.78 -4.23
N ALA A 182 -7.53 -4.77 -4.85
CA ALA A 182 -6.26 -4.92 -5.54
C ALA A 182 -5.15 -5.43 -4.62
N LEU A 183 -5.03 -4.89 -3.38
CA LEU A 183 -4.04 -5.35 -2.41
C LEU A 183 -4.28 -6.80 -1.96
N LEU A 184 -5.55 -7.19 -1.74
CA LEU A 184 -5.90 -8.58 -1.38
C LEU A 184 -5.58 -9.56 -2.50
N LEU A 185 -5.93 -9.21 -3.74
CA LEU A 185 -5.61 -10.02 -4.92
C LEU A 185 -4.10 -10.11 -5.16
N ALA A 186 -3.36 -9.01 -4.95
CA ALA A 186 -1.92 -8.99 -5.08
C ALA A 186 -1.23 -9.86 -4.03
N LEU A 187 -1.72 -9.86 -2.78
CA LEU A 187 -1.25 -10.77 -1.73
C LEU A 187 -1.48 -12.22 -2.15
N ALA A 188 -2.68 -12.56 -2.61
CA ALA A 188 -3.01 -13.91 -3.09
C ALA A 188 -2.11 -14.32 -4.27
N ALA A 189 -1.96 -13.44 -5.29
CA ALA A 189 -1.07 -13.69 -6.42
C ALA A 189 0.39 -13.91 -5.99
N THR A 190 0.87 -13.12 -5.02
CA THR A 190 2.24 -13.25 -4.48
C THR A 190 2.41 -14.62 -3.80
N LEU A 191 1.48 -15.02 -2.93
CA LEU A 191 1.54 -16.32 -2.23
C LEU A 191 1.50 -17.50 -3.22
N ILE A 192 0.58 -17.45 -4.19
CA ILE A 192 0.50 -18.48 -5.23
C ILE A 192 1.80 -18.52 -6.06
N GLY A 193 2.32 -17.34 -6.44
CA GLY A 193 3.54 -17.23 -7.23
C GLY A 193 4.77 -17.81 -6.52
N ILE A 194 4.96 -17.50 -5.24
CA ILE A 194 6.04 -18.05 -4.40
C ILE A 194 5.95 -19.59 -4.33
N THR A 195 4.75 -20.11 -4.11
CA THR A 195 4.52 -21.56 -4.06
C THR A 195 4.74 -22.21 -5.43
N MET A 196 4.28 -21.58 -6.51
CA MET A 196 4.40 -22.10 -7.87
C MET A 196 5.83 -22.22 -8.34
N VAL A 197 6.71 -21.28 -7.98
CA VAL A 197 8.14 -21.30 -8.33
C VAL A 197 8.96 -22.02 -7.28
N ASP A 198 8.34 -22.59 -6.25
CA ASP A 198 9.02 -23.27 -5.16
C ASP A 198 10.17 -22.42 -4.57
N ALA A 199 9.85 -21.16 -4.25
CA ALA A 199 10.83 -20.16 -3.85
C ALA A 199 11.60 -20.57 -2.59
N PRO A 200 12.84 -20.09 -2.39
CA PRO A 200 13.56 -20.31 -1.15
C PRO A 200 12.77 -19.81 0.07
N ARG A 201 12.84 -20.55 1.17
CA ARG A 201 12.09 -20.26 2.42
C ARG A 201 12.33 -18.85 2.93
N TRP A 202 13.57 -18.34 2.82
CA TRP A 202 13.89 -16.97 3.24
C TRP A 202 13.07 -15.91 2.50
N MET A 203 12.78 -16.11 1.20
CA MET A 203 11.94 -15.17 0.45
C MET A 203 10.51 -15.16 0.97
N ALA A 204 9.92 -16.33 1.16
CA ALA A 204 8.56 -16.46 1.69
C ALA A 204 8.45 -15.84 3.10
N LEU A 205 9.41 -16.13 3.99
CA LEU A 205 9.46 -15.58 5.34
C LEU A 205 9.65 -14.05 5.35
N SER A 206 10.54 -13.53 4.50
CA SER A 206 10.78 -12.09 4.39
C SER A 206 9.53 -11.35 3.91
N ILE A 207 8.82 -11.88 2.92
CA ILE A 207 7.58 -11.30 2.41
C ILE A 207 6.47 -11.38 3.47
N ALA A 208 6.34 -12.51 4.16
CA ALA A 208 5.37 -12.66 5.26
C ALA A 208 5.65 -11.68 6.41
N ALA A 209 6.93 -11.57 6.84
CA ALA A 209 7.34 -10.61 7.87
C ALA A 209 7.09 -9.17 7.44
N TRP A 210 7.35 -8.83 6.18
CA TRP A 210 7.06 -7.50 5.63
C TRP A 210 5.57 -7.17 5.64
N TRP A 211 4.70 -8.07 5.18
CA TRP A 211 3.26 -7.87 5.23
C TRP A 211 2.73 -7.79 6.66
N ALA A 212 3.26 -8.60 7.57
CA ALA A 212 2.94 -8.50 9.00
C ALA A 212 3.35 -7.13 9.58
N ALA A 213 4.53 -6.63 9.22
CA ALA A 213 5.00 -5.30 9.62
C ALA A 213 4.10 -4.18 9.07
N LEU A 214 3.71 -4.23 7.78
CA LEU A 214 2.78 -3.26 7.19
C LEU A 214 1.42 -3.28 7.91
N PHE A 215 0.90 -4.46 8.19
CA PHE A 215 -0.35 -4.62 8.94
C PHE A 215 -0.24 -4.05 10.35
N MET A 216 0.84 -4.36 11.07
CA MET A 216 1.08 -3.84 12.41
C MET A 216 1.21 -2.31 12.42
N VAL A 217 1.98 -1.74 11.50
CA VAL A 217 2.10 -0.29 11.34
C VAL A 217 0.73 0.34 11.05
N GLY A 218 -0.04 -0.25 10.14
CA GLY A 218 -1.41 0.19 9.85
C GLY A 218 -2.30 0.15 11.09
N LEU A 219 -2.23 -0.92 11.87
CA LEU A 219 -3.01 -1.08 13.11
C LEU A 219 -2.61 -0.04 14.17
N LEU A 220 -1.31 0.18 14.37
CA LEU A 220 -0.79 1.18 15.33
C LEU A 220 -1.22 2.60 14.92
N LEU A 221 -1.10 2.95 13.64
CA LEU A 221 -1.54 4.24 13.12
C LEU A 221 -3.06 4.42 13.23
N GLN A 222 -3.83 3.34 13.01
CA GLN A 222 -5.28 3.34 13.17
C GLN A 222 -5.67 3.59 14.64
N ARG A 223 -5.04 2.87 15.59
CA ARG A 223 -5.24 3.04 17.03
C ARG A 223 -4.81 4.42 17.53
N ALA A 224 -3.75 4.98 16.94
CA ALA A 224 -3.30 6.34 17.21
C ALA A 224 -4.22 7.43 16.62
N GLY A 225 -5.36 7.06 15.99
CA GLY A 225 -6.31 8.00 15.43
C GLY A 225 -5.81 8.77 14.20
N ARG A 226 -4.76 8.25 13.52
CA ARG A 226 -4.16 8.92 12.36
C ARG A 226 -5.00 8.85 11.08
N CYS A 227 -6.06 8.02 11.06
CA CYS A 227 -6.96 7.89 9.91
C CYS A 227 -7.97 9.04 9.85
N ILE A 228 -7.49 10.25 9.56
CA ILE A 228 -8.28 11.47 9.50
C ILE A 228 -9.06 11.52 8.17
N ASP A 229 -10.27 12.10 8.19
CA ASP A 229 -11.07 12.33 6.99
C ASP A 229 -10.30 13.20 5.98
N THR A 230 -10.31 12.76 4.72
CA THR A 230 -9.64 13.49 3.62
C THR A 230 -10.21 14.89 3.46
N TYR A 231 -11.51 15.03 3.63
CA TYR A 231 -12.18 16.32 3.50
C TYR A 231 -11.70 17.29 4.59
N GLN A 232 -11.71 16.86 5.86
CA GLN A 232 -11.24 17.69 6.96
C GLN A 232 -9.75 18.01 6.90
N ALA A 233 -8.92 17.07 6.44
CA ALA A 233 -7.49 17.30 6.29
C ALA A 233 -7.17 18.43 5.29
N ILE A 234 -8.05 18.65 4.31
CA ILE A 234 -7.88 19.65 3.25
C ILE A 234 -8.60 20.97 3.60
N TRP A 235 -9.84 20.89 4.09
CA TRP A 235 -10.70 22.05 4.25
C TRP A 235 -10.90 22.50 5.71
N GLY A 236 -10.43 21.71 6.66
CA GLY A 236 -10.63 21.96 8.09
C GLY A 236 -11.94 21.40 8.64
N PRO A 237 -12.12 21.46 9.97
CA PRO A 237 -13.26 20.84 10.67
C PRO A 237 -14.52 21.71 10.69
N ALA A 238 -14.48 22.96 10.21
CA ALA A 238 -15.60 23.89 10.33
C ALA A 238 -16.92 23.31 9.76
N PRO A 239 -18.03 23.35 10.53
CA PRO A 239 -19.31 22.77 10.10
C PRO A 239 -19.96 23.50 8.92
N THR A 240 -19.47 24.68 8.59
CA THR A 240 -19.90 25.46 7.41
C THR A 240 -19.49 24.83 6.10
N HIS A 241 -18.42 24.03 6.08
CA HIS A 241 -17.98 23.34 4.88
C HIS A 241 -18.94 22.22 4.47
N PRO A 242 -19.38 22.16 3.20
CA PRO A 242 -20.43 21.24 2.76
C PRO A 242 -20.13 19.75 3.04
N GLY A 243 -18.87 19.33 2.85
CA GLY A 243 -18.47 17.93 3.07
C GLY A 243 -18.47 17.52 4.54
N ASN A 244 -18.36 18.45 5.49
CA ASN A 244 -18.41 18.12 6.91
C ASN A 244 -19.82 17.72 7.38
N ARG A 245 -20.87 18.09 6.63
CA ARG A 245 -22.25 17.67 6.88
C ARG A 245 -22.55 16.24 6.41
N ARG A 246 -21.66 15.62 5.62
CA ARG A 246 -21.80 14.25 5.11
C ARG A 246 -21.00 13.28 5.94
N ARG A 247 -21.40 12.00 5.97
CA ARG A 247 -20.60 10.94 6.61
C ARG A 247 -19.28 10.74 5.85
N PRO A 248 -18.15 10.50 6.55
CA PRO A 248 -16.88 10.20 5.91
C PRO A 248 -16.99 8.92 5.07
N ILE A 249 -16.29 8.88 3.94
CA ILE A 249 -16.30 7.74 3.01
C ILE A 249 -15.15 6.80 3.34
N GLY A 250 -15.45 5.58 3.75
CA GLY A 250 -14.52 4.53 4.17
C GLY A 250 -14.69 4.16 5.64
N TRP A 251 -14.06 3.07 6.05
CA TRP A 251 -14.15 2.57 7.41
C TRP A 251 -13.04 3.11 8.31
N GLY A 252 -13.31 3.22 9.61
CA GLY A 252 -12.32 3.62 10.61
C GLY A 252 -11.79 5.06 10.45
N ILE A 253 -12.48 5.90 9.69
CA ILE A 253 -12.11 7.30 9.48
C ILE A 253 -12.55 8.12 10.67
N ARG A 254 -11.62 8.90 11.22
CA ARG A 254 -11.87 9.83 12.30
C ARG A 254 -12.16 11.23 11.75
N ARG A 255 -13.16 11.88 12.32
CA ARG A 255 -13.36 13.34 12.25
C ARG A 255 -13.04 13.94 13.60
N LEU A 256 -12.44 15.10 13.56
CA LEU A 256 -12.21 15.91 14.75
C LEU A 256 -13.32 16.95 14.83
N SER A 257 -13.91 17.14 16.03
CA SER A 257 -14.77 18.25 16.31
C SER A 257 -13.96 19.54 16.21
N GLY A 258 -14.49 20.54 15.55
CA GLY A 258 -13.92 21.90 15.63
C GLY A 258 -14.38 22.51 16.95
N ASP A 259 -13.53 22.43 17.95
CA ASP A 259 -13.65 23.26 19.17
C ASP A 259 -13.01 24.59 18.90
#